data_906157588c7514e36bf8935793e43240
#
_entry.id   906157588c7514e36bf8935793e43240
#
_cell.length_a   1.000
_cell.length_b   1.000
_cell.length_c   1.000
_cell.angle_alpha   90.00
_cell.angle_beta   90.00
_cell.angle_gamma   90.00
#
_symmetry.space_group_name_H-M   'P 1'
#
loop_
_entity.id
_entity.type
_entity.pdbx_description
1 polymer ?
#
loop_
_entity_poly.entity_id
_entity_poly.type
_entity_poly.pdbx_seq_one_letter_code
_entity_poly.pdbx_strand_id
1 'polypeptide(L)'
;MQLEHLPVGELAAGQPLTIPVYRFKGTSDAAPSVYIQANVHGAEVQGNAVILQLLQYFKAHPPLGDITLVPLANPLGINQKSGEFTLGRFDPITGINWNRAYLDQAVHLDDWYLLHGELPEQVLFDAFRRLLIANCEQALANPWGVTTGQRLALNLQKLAHGADIVLDLHTGPKSCKHLYCPEYELSAAGYFHIPYTLVMPKGFGGAMDEAAFNPWWQLSDYANSRGRELKVAVSAFTLELGSQERIDLADASRDAEGILSYLSYREVIAQSIQPEVMSRFACMLKDYRKFHAPMAGMVEYLAEPGVPLAAGAPLVNMLRLDRVDAGTEVTRLSLNEDVIPVLHFASASVHQGTELYKVMTNYFTLSG
;
A
#
# COMPACT_ATOMS: atom_id res chain seq x y z
N MET A 1 0.57 24.96 -7.29
CA MET A 1 0.15 24.08 -6.18
C MET A 1 -1.11 24.66 -5.55
N GLN A 2 -2.14 23.83 -5.37
CA GLN A 2 -3.38 24.16 -4.68
C GLN A 2 -3.50 23.24 -3.47
N LEU A 3 -3.93 23.75 -2.32
CA LEU A 3 -4.28 22.96 -1.12
C LEU A 3 -5.79 23.02 -0.94
N GLU A 4 -6.41 21.87 -0.80
CA GLU A 4 -7.80 21.65 -0.45
C GLU A 4 -7.89 20.89 0.88
N HIS A 5 -8.86 21.21 1.72
CA HIS A 5 -9.19 20.41 2.91
C HIS A 5 -10.50 19.66 2.63
N LEU A 6 -10.36 18.39 2.26
CA LEU A 6 -11.50 17.52 1.93
C LEU A 6 -12.20 17.06 3.22
N PRO A 7 -13.49 17.37 3.43
CA PRO A 7 -14.24 16.89 4.59
C PRO A 7 -14.47 15.38 4.51
N VAL A 8 -14.15 14.66 5.60
CA VAL A 8 -14.32 13.20 5.69
C VAL A 8 -15.18 12.76 6.87
N GLY A 9 -15.63 13.68 7.70
CA GLY A 9 -16.50 13.39 8.83
C GLY A 9 -16.50 14.50 9.89
N GLU A 10 -17.07 14.18 11.05
CA GLU A 10 -17.12 15.06 12.21
C GLU A 10 -16.92 14.23 13.48
N LEU A 11 -16.31 14.83 14.50
CA LEU A 11 -16.26 14.29 15.85
C LEU A 11 -17.56 14.55 16.60
N ALA A 12 -17.82 13.81 17.67
CA ALA A 12 -19.02 13.95 18.49
C ALA A 12 -19.25 15.38 19.05
N ALA A 13 -18.17 16.15 19.21
CA ALA A 13 -18.23 17.54 19.64
C ALA A 13 -18.42 18.56 18.50
N GLY A 14 -18.69 18.08 17.26
CA GLY A 14 -18.94 18.93 16.09
C GLY A 14 -17.69 19.42 15.37
N GLN A 15 -16.49 18.98 15.77
CA GLN A 15 -15.25 19.34 15.07
C GLN A 15 -15.18 18.61 13.74
N PRO A 16 -14.95 19.32 12.62
CA PRO A 16 -14.83 18.68 11.31
C PRO A 16 -13.54 17.89 11.22
N LEU A 17 -13.61 16.71 10.60
CA LEU A 17 -12.48 15.92 10.18
C LEU A 17 -12.21 16.19 8.71
N THR A 18 -11.02 16.68 8.40
CA THR A 18 -10.60 16.96 7.03
C THR A 18 -9.26 16.31 6.74
N ILE A 19 -9.02 15.98 5.46
CA ILE A 19 -7.72 15.55 4.95
C ILE A 19 -7.14 16.63 4.03
N PRO A 20 -5.83 16.96 4.15
CA PRO A 20 -5.18 17.89 3.25
C PRO A 20 -4.89 17.20 1.92
N VAL A 21 -5.35 17.80 0.82
CA VAL A 21 -5.13 17.34 -0.55
C VAL A 21 -4.35 18.41 -1.30
N TYR A 22 -3.12 18.10 -1.69
CA TYR A 22 -2.29 18.99 -2.48
C TYR A 22 -2.38 18.60 -3.95
N ARG A 23 -2.67 19.58 -4.82
CA ARG A 23 -2.77 19.38 -6.26
C ARG A 23 -1.73 20.22 -7.00
N PHE A 24 -1.04 19.59 -7.93
CA PHE A 24 -0.18 20.24 -8.90
C PHE A 24 -0.77 19.95 -10.29
N LYS A 25 -1.11 21.01 -11.01
CA LYS A 25 -1.56 20.88 -12.40
C LYS A 25 -0.37 20.59 -13.29
N GLY A 26 -0.47 19.54 -14.08
CA GLY A 26 0.51 19.17 -15.08
C GLY A 26 0.55 20.17 -16.24
N THR A 27 1.64 20.15 -17.00
CA THR A 27 1.85 20.99 -18.17
C THR A 27 1.47 20.28 -19.47
N SER A 28 1.13 18.99 -19.44
CA SER A 28 0.74 18.15 -20.59
C SER A 28 -0.46 17.29 -20.24
N ASP A 29 -1.53 17.42 -21.00
CA ASP A 29 -2.71 16.56 -20.85
C ASP A 29 -2.47 15.11 -21.36
N ALA A 30 -1.35 14.85 -22.05
CA ALA A 30 -0.96 13.53 -22.52
C ALA A 30 -0.16 12.72 -21.49
N ALA A 31 0.38 13.38 -20.45
CA ALA A 31 1.16 12.71 -19.41
C ALA A 31 0.23 12.07 -18.37
N PRO A 32 0.60 10.88 -17.82
CA PRO A 32 -0.21 10.20 -16.82
C PRO A 32 -0.43 11.03 -15.56
N SER A 33 -1.63 10.95 -15.02
CA SER A 33 -1.99 11.55 -13.72
C SER A 33 -1.61 10.63 -12.56
N VAL A 34 -1.25 11.22 -11.40
CA VAL A 34 -0.72 10.49 -10.24
C VAL A 34 -1.49 10.86 -8.97
N TYR A 35 -1.80 9.84 -8.18
CA TYR A 35 -2.29 9.95 -6.82
C TYR A 35 -1.34 9.25 -5.86
N ILE A 36 -0.90 9.95 -4.80
CA ILE A 36 -0.03 9.39 -3.75
C ILE A 36 -0.63 9.72 -2.40
N GLN A 37 -0.86 8.69 -1.57
CA GLN A 37 -1.33 8.87 -0.20
C GLN A 37 -0.38 8.25 0.82
N ALA A 38 -0.46 8.72 2.07
CA ALA A 38 0.23 8.15 3.21
C ALA A 38 -0.64 8.26 4.47
N ASN A 39 -0.29 7.48 5.49
CA ASN A 39 -0.89 7.53 6.82
C ASN A 39 -2.35 7.09 6.88
N VAL A 40 -2.73 6.06 6.13
CA VAL A 40 -4.01 5.35 6.31
C VAL A 40 -4.03 4.67 7.68
N HIS A 41 -2.92 4.05 8.09
CA HIS A 41 -2.69 3.61 9.46
C HIS A 41 -1.93 4.68 10.24
N GLY A 42 -2.44 5.03 11.41
CA GLY A 42 -1.95 6.20 12.17
C GLY A 42 -0.49 6.14 12.63
N ALA A 43 0.03 4.94 12.94
CA ALA A 43 1.41 4.72 13.37
C ALA A 43 2.44 4.74 12.22
N GLU A 44 1.97 4.66 10.97
CA GLU A 44 2.79 4.49 9.78
C GLU A 44 3.14 5.86 9.17
N VAL A 45 4.14 6.53 9.77
CA VAL A 45 4.40 7.96 9.53
C VAL A 45 5.58 8.25 8.59
N GLN A 46 6.35 7.24 8.14
CA GLN A 46 7.48 7.46 7.22
C GLN A 46 6.99 8.00 5.86
N GLY A 47 5.86 7.52 5.36
CA GLY A 47 5.25 8.02 4.12
C GLY A 47 4.90 9.51 4.14
N ASN A 48 4.58 10.08 5.32
CA ASN A 48 4.35 11.52 5.48
C ASN A 48 5.62 12.32 5.17
N ALA A 49 6.79 11.82 5.63
CA ALA A 49 8.08 12.45 5.34
C ALA A 49 8.44 12.33 3.85
N VAL A 50 8.14 11.20 3.22
CA VAL A 50 8.33 11.02 1.76
C VAL A 50 7.47 12.02 0.98
N ILE A 51 6.18 12.14 1.32
CA ILE A 51 5.29 13.12 0.65
C ILE A 51 5.78 14.55 0.88
N LEU A 52 6.36 14.88 2.04
CA LEU A 52 6.97 16.18 2.27
C LEU A 52 8.11 16.46 1.26
N GLN A 53 8.98 15.48 0.99
CA GLN A 53 10.05 15.61 -0.02
C GLN A 53 9.45 15.81 -1.42
N LEU A 54 8.43 15.04 -1.79
CA LEU A 54 7.74 15.17 -3.07
C LEU A 54 7.05 16.54 -3.22
N LEU A 55 6.41 17.07 -2.16
CA LEU A 55 5.83 18.42 -2.14
C LEU A 55 6.89 19.49 -2.41
N GLN A 56 8.08 19.36 -1.80
CA GLN A 56 9.19 20.29 -2.02
C GLN A 56 9.71 20.18 -3.46
N TYR A 57 9.86 18.95 -3.97
CA TYR A 57 10.30 18.70 -5.33
C TYR A 57 9.34 19.32 -6.37
N PHE A 58 8.04 19.05 -6.29
CA PHE A 58 7.06 19.56 -7.26
C PHE A 58 6.81 21.07 -7.16
N LYS A 59 7.11 21.70 -6.02
CA LYS A 59 7.14 23.17 -5.93
C LYS A 59 8.24 23.79 -6.76
N ALA A 60 9.40 23.13 -6.85
CA ALA A 60 10.56 23.57 -7.62
C ALA A 60 10.53 23.10 -9.09
N HIS A 61 9.90 21.96 -9.36
CA HIS A 61 9.87 21.28 -10.65
C HIS A 61 8.43 20.95 -11.04
N PRO A 62 7.76 21.81 -11.82
CA PRO A 62 6.40 21.53 -12.29
C PRO A 62 6.32 20.19 -13.04
N PRO A 63 5.35 19.31 -12.72
CA PRO A 63 5.22 18.02 -13.37
C PRO A 63 4.63 18.15 -14.78
N LEU A 64 4.78 17.10 -15.61
CA LEU A 64 4.10 16.98 -16.89
C LEU A 64 2.65 16.54 -16.69
N GLY A 65 2.40 15.51 -15.90
CA GLY A 65 1.06 15.02 -15.55
C GLY A 65 0.53 15.67 -14.26
N ASP A 66 -0.78 15.59 -14.06
CA ASP A 66 -1.42 16.08 -12.83
C ASP A 66 -0.96 15.24 -11.63
N ILE A 67 -0.61 15.89 -10.50
CA ILE A 67 -0.20 15.22 -9.26
C ILE A 67 -1.16 15.57 -8.13
N THR A 68 -1.68 14.56 -7.45
CA THR A 68 -2.47 14.69 -6.21
C THR A 68 -1.74 13.99 -5.07
N LEU A 69 -1.39 14.73 -4.00
CA LEU A 69 -0.69 14.23 -2.83
C LEU A 69 -1.57 14.36 -1.59
N VAL A 70 -1.72 13.27 -0.84
CA VAL A 70 -2.48 13.19 0.42
C VAL A 70 -1.55 12.72 1.54
N PRO A 71 -0.86 13.65 2.23
CA PRO A 71 0.14 13.28 3.24
C PRO A 71 -0.44 12.72 4.54
N LEU A 72 -1.71 13.00 4.84
CA LEU A 72 -2.39 12.65 6.09
C LEU A 72 -3.78 12.11 5.75
N ALA A 73 -3.83 10.86 5.27
CA ALA A 73 -5.06 10.25 4.78
C ALA A 73 -6.06 9.95 5.90
N ASN A 74 -5.60 9.70 7.14
CA ASN A 74 -6.46 9.30 8.25
C ASN A 74 -6.26 10.17 9.51
N PRO A 75 -7.05 11.25 9.66
CA PRO A 75 -6.96 12.13 10.83
C PRO A 75 -7.41 11.46 12.14
N LEU A 76 -8.22 10.40 12.09
CA LEU A 76 -8.59 9.63 13.29
C LEU A 76 -7.45 8.70 13.70
N GLY A 77 -6.88 7.98 12.76
CA GLY A 77 -5.82 7.00 13.04
C GLY A 77 -4.59 7.63 13.69
N ILE A 78 -4.08 8.73 13.14
CA ILE A 78 -2.87 9.39 13.67
C ILE A 78 -3.06 9.96 15.08
N ASN A 79 -4.30 10.29 15.45
CA ASN A 79 -4.64 10.83 16.76
C ASN A 79 -5.06 9.78 17.79
N GLN A 80 -5.13 8.51 17.42
CA GLN A 80 -5.52 7.40 18.30
C GLN A 80 -4.32 6.94 19.14
N LYS A 81 -4.08 7.65 20.26
CA LYS A 81 -2.96 7.36 21.17
C LYS A 81 -3.39 6.48 22.35
N SER A 82 -2.45 5.61 22.81
CA SER A 82 -2.54 4.87 24.06
C SER A 82 -1.16 4.86 24.73
N GLY A 83 -1.00 5.68 25.77
CA GLY A 83 0.31 5.94 26.33
C GLY A 83 1.29 6.47 25.29
N GLU A 84 2.39 5.76 25.10
CA GLU A 84 3.48 6.13 24.17
C GLU A 84 3.23 5.65 22.73
N PHE A 85 2.15 4.88 22.48
CA PHE A 85 1.91 4.22 21.18
C PHE A 85 0.78 4.88 20.41
N THR A 86 0.87 4.83 19.08
CA THR A 86 -0.22 5.13 18.17
C THR A 86 -0.94 3.84 17.78
N LEU A 87 -2.24 3.72 18.14
CA LEU A 87 -3.04 2.51 17.86
C LEU A 87 -3.74 2.52 16.50
N GLY A 88 -3.65 3.55 15.74
CA GLY A 88 -4.46 3.91 14.59
C GLY A 88 -4.43 2.96 13.38
N ARG A 89 -4.38 1.64 13.58
CA ARG A 89 -4.49 0.62 12.53
C ARG A 89 -5.94 0.22 12.26
N PHE A 90 -6.78 0.24 13.29
CA PHE A 90 -8.18 -0.16 13.24
C PHE A 90 -9.09 1.00 13.60
N ASP A 91 -10.26 1.07 12.96
CA ASP A 91 -11.34 1.96 13.39
C ASP A 91 -11.78 1.55 14.81
N PRO A 92 -11.68 2.43 15.81
CA PRO A 92 -12.01 2.07 17.20
C PRO A 92 -13.50 1.81 17.43
N ILE A 93 -14.37 2.22 16.50
CA ILE A 93 -15.82 2.03 16.60
C ILE A 93 -16.23 0.68 16.03
N THR A 94 -15.71 0.33 14.85
CA THR A 94 -16.13 -0.89 14.13
C THR A 94 -15.13 -2.05 14.27
N GLY A 95 -13.89 -1.79 14.70
CA GLY A 95 -12.81 -2.77 14.73
C GLY A 95 -12.26 -3.16 13.35
N ILE A 96 -12.71 -2.51 12.27
CA ILE A 96 -12.26 -2.81 10.90
C ILE A 96 -10.91 -2.12 10.67
N ASN A 97 -9.98 -2.81 10.04
CA ASN A 97 -8.71 -2.24 9.57
C ASN A 97 -9.01 -1.15 8.53
N TRP A 98 -8.45 0.06 8.71
CA TRP A 98 -8.67 1.20 7.83
C TRP A 98 -8.35 0.90 6.36
N ASN A 99 -7.29 0.11 6.11
CA ASN A 99 -6.90 -0.32 4.77
C ASN A 99 -7.64 -1.61 4.31
N ARG A 100 -8.87 -1.84 4.81
CA ARG A 100 -9.79 -2.93 4.41
C ARG A 100 -11.23 -2.43 4.24
N ALA A 101 -11.41 -1.12 4.22
CA ALA A 101 -12.72 -0.49 4.12
C ALA A 101 -13.04 0.03 2.70
N TYR A 102 -12.13 -0.17 1.73
CA TYR A 102 -12.35 0.22 0.34
C TYR A 102 -13.45 -0.61 -0.31
N LEU A 103 -14.15 0.01 -1.24
CA LEU A 103 -15.25 -0.62 -1.97
C LEU A 103 -14.73 -1.60 -3.01
N ASP A 104 -15.19 -2.84 -2.95
CA ASP A 104 -15.04 -3.77 -4.07
C ASP A 104 -15.97 -3.32 -5.21
N GLN A 105 -15.39 -2.91 -6.31
CA GLN A 105 -16.12 -2.44 -7.46
C GLN A 105 -16.27 -3.57 -8.51
N ALA A 106 -16.91 -4.67 -8.10
CA ALA A 106 -17.35 -5.70 -9.05
C ALA A 106 -18.36 -5.10 -10.04
N VAL A 107 -17.92 -4.76 -11.23
CA VAL A 107 -18.76 -4.20 -12.29
C VAL A 107 -19.38 -5.36 -13.08
N HIS A 108 -20.70 -5.28 -13.32
CA HIS A 108 -21.36 -6.16 -14.29
C HIS A 108 -20.93 -5.74 -15.70
N LEU A 109 -19.79 -6.26 -16.14
CA LEU A 109 -19.14 -5.85 -17.39
C LEU A 109 -19.97 -6.20 -18.63
N ASP A 110 -20.79 -7.26 -18.59
CA ASP A 110 -21.61 -7.67 -19.74
C ASP A 110 -22.50 -6.53 -20.26
N ASP A 111 -23.34 -5.96 -19.40
CA ASP A 111 -24.27 -4.89 -19.78
C ASP A 111 -23.52 -3.58 -20.06
N TRP A 112 -22.53 -3.26 -19.26
CA TRP A 112 -21.75 -2.04 -19.42
C TRP A 112 -20.92 -2.07 -20.71
N TYR A 113 -20.29 -3.20 -21.02
CA TYR A 113 -19.45 -3.37 -22.20
C TYR A 113 -20.25 -3.41 -23.51
N LEU A 114 -21.48 -3.92 -23.48
CA LEU A 114 -22.39 -3.85 -24.64
C LEU A 114 -22.65 -2.41 -25.12
N LEU A 115 -22.67 -1.45 -24.19
CA LEU A 115 -22.91 -0.04 -24.48
C LEU A 115 -21.63 0.72 -24.82
N HIS A 116 -20.48 0.28 -24.34
CA HIS A 116 -19.23 1.07 -24.36
C HIS A 116 -18.07 0.36 -25.08
N GLY A 117 -18.15 -0.96 -25.28
CA GLY A 117 -17.04 -1.78 -25.77
C GLY A 117 -16.52 -1.42 -27.16
N GLU A 118 -17.30 -0.75 -28.00
CA GLU A 118 -16.90 -0.29 -29.34
C GLU A 118 -16.32 1.14 -29.35
N LEU A 119 -16.30 1.83 -28.21
CA LEU A 119 -15.74 3.19 -28.10
C LEU A 119 -14.22 3.19 -28.34
N PRO A 120 -13.65 4.29 -28.85
CA PRO A 120 -12.19 4.48 -28.86
C PRO A 120 -11.62 4.29 -27.47
N GLU A 121 -10.39 3.74 -27.35
CA GLU A 121 -9.80 3.30 -26.09
C GLU A 121 -9.83 4.38 -24.99
N GLN A 122 -9.38 5.60 -25.29
CA GLN A 122 -9.40 6.68 -24.32
C GLN A 122 -10.83 7.03 -23.85
N VAL A 123 -11.79 7.03 -24.76
CA VAL A 123 -13.20 7.31 -24.42
C VAL A 123 -13.79 6.20 -23.55
N LEU A 124 -13.43 4.94 -23.83
CA LEU A 124 -13.77 3.78 -23.01
C LEU A 124 -13.22 3.93 -21.60
N PHE A 125 -11.93 4.27 -21.48
CA PHE A 125 -11.27 4.46 -20.19
C PHE A 125 -11.90 5.61 -19.40
N ASP A 126 -12.18 6.73 -20.04
CA ASP A 126 -12.86 7.86 -19.40
C ASP A 126 -14.27 7.51 -18.93
N ALA A 127 -15.01 6.72 -19.71
CA ALA A 127 -16.33 6.24 -19.31
C ALA A 127 -16.26 5.29 -18.12
N PHE A 128 -15.29 4.37 -18.11
CA PHE A 128 -15.09 3.42 -17.02
C PHE A 128 -14.65 4.12 -15.72
N ARG A 129 -13.73 5.08 -15.84
CA ARG A 129 -13.30 5.93 -14.71
C ARG A 129 -14.47 6.68 -14.08
N ARG A 130 -15.32 7.30 -14.89
CA ARG A 130 -16.55 7.97 -14.43
C ARG A 130 -17.47 7.00 -13.68
N LEU A 131 -17.63 5.77 -14.17
CA LEU A 131 -18.42 4.74 -13.49
C LEU A 131 -17.87 4.43 -12.11
N LEU A 132 -16.55 4.18 -12.00
CA LEU A 132 -15.90 3.85 -10.72
C LEU A 132 -16.05 4.99 -9.71
N ILE A 133 -15.89 6.24 -10.14
CA ILE A 133 -16.08 7.43 -9.29
C ILE A 133 -17.55 7.55 -8.87
N ALA A 134 -18.51 7.39 -9.80
CA ALA A 134 -19.93 7.45 -9.52
C ALA A 134 -20.38 6.37 -8.52
N ASN A 135 -19.81 5.16 -8.58
CA ASN A 135 -20.08 4.10 -7.60
C ASN A 135 -19.64 4.50 -6.18
N CYS A 136 -18.48 5.15 -6.04
CA CYS A 136 -18.04 5.69 -4.75
C CYS A 136 -19.00 6.79 -4.24
N GLU A 137 -19.47 7.68 -5.13
CA GLU A 137 -20.41 8.75 -4.79
C GLU A 137 -21.77 8.20 -4.39
N GLN A 138 -22.25 7.20 -5.09
CA GLN A 138 -23.50 6.49 -4.76
C GLN A 138 -23.39 5.79 -3.39
N ALA A 139 -22.27 5.15 -3.11
CA ALA A 139 -22.02 4.52 -1.80
C ALA A 139 -22.00 5.56 -0.67
N LEU A 140 -21.36 6.72 -0.89
CA LEU A 140 -21.34 7.82 0.07
C LEU A 140 -22.73 8.43 0.32
N ALA A 141 -23.59 8.42 -0.70
CA ALA A 141 -24.98 8.93 -0.65
C ALA A 141 -25.99 7.90 -0.11
N ASN A 142 -25.54 6.76 0.40
CA ASN A 142 -26.41 5.71 0.95
C ASN A 142 -27.35 6.30 2.02
N PRO A 143 -28.71 6.19 1.86
CA PRO A 143 -29.67 6.78 2.80
C PRO A 143 -29.60 6.17 4.21
N TRP A 144 -29.05 4.98 4.37
CA TRP A 144 -28.77 4.35 5.67
C TRP A 144 -27.46 4.81 6.29
N GLY A 145 -26.72 5.70 5.59
CA GLY A 145 -25.39 6.17 6.00
C GLY A 145 -24.28 5.15 5.72
N VAL A 146 -23.07 5.57 6.03
CA VAL A 146 -21.84 4.74 5.97
C VAL A 146 -21.05 4.93 7.25
N THR A 147 -20.28 3.93 7.65
CA THR A 147 -19.37 4.04 8.80
C THR A 147 -18.29 5.10 8.55
N THR A 148 -17.65 5.57 9.61
CA THR A 148 -16.54 6.54 9.49
C THR A 148 -15.41 5.99 8.62
N GLY A 149 -15.06 4.70 8.80
CA GLY A 149 -14.04 4.04 8.00
C GLY A 149 -14.41 3.94 6.52
N GLN A 150 -15.66 3.57 6.21
CA GLN A 150 -16.15 3.54 4.83
C GLN A 150 -16.18 4.95 4.20
N ARG A 151 -16.61 5.98 4.94
CA ARG A 151 -16.60 7.36 4.46
C ARG A 151 -15.21 7.83 4.10
N LEU A 152 -14.23 7.56 4.97
CA LEU A 152 -12.83 7.86 4.71
C LEU A 152 -12.33 7.12 3.47
N ALA A 153 -12.49 5.80 3.44
CA ALA A 153 -12.04 4.95 2.34
C ALA A 153 -12.66 5.36 0.99
N LEU A 154 -13.97 5.60 0.93
CA LEU A 154 -14.67 6.01 -0.29
C LEU A 154 -14.18 7.36 -0.83
N ASN A 155 -13.88 8.32 0.05
CA ASN A 155 -13.32 9.62 -0.37
C ASN A 155 -11.91 9.48 -0.93
N LEU A 156 -11.04 8.66 -0.30
CA LEU A 156 -9.69 8.37 -0.79
C LEU A 156 -9.74 7.60 -2.12
N GLN A 157 -10.58 6.56 -2.19
CA GLN A 157 -10.75 5.74 -3.39
C GLN A 157 -11.28 6.56 -4.57
N LYS A 158 -12.21 7.49 -4.33
CA LYS A 158 -12.68 8.42 -5.36
C LYS A 158 -11.54 9.30 -5.91
N LEU A 159 -10.64 9.78 -5.06
CA LEU A 159 -9.45 10.52 -5.50
C LEU A 159 -8.51 9.62 -6.31
N ALA A 160 -8.27 8.40 -5.84
CA ALA A 160 -7.41 7.41 -6.51
C ALA A 160 -7.93 7.02 -7.89
N HIS A 161 -9.24 6.82 -8.04
CA HIS A 161 -9.85 6.55 -9.36
C HIS A 161 -9.71 7.71 -10.35
N GLY A 162 -9.39 8.92 -9.89
CA GLY A 162 -9.06 10.06 -10.73
C GLY A 162 -7.67 10.00 -11.37
N ALA A 163 -6.84 9.00 -11.04
CA ALA A 163 -5.44 8.91 -11.46
C ALA A 163 -5.15 7.66 -12.31
N ASP A 164 -4.06 7.73 -13.10
CA ASP A 164 -3.51 6.63 -13.90
C ASP A 164 -2.46 5.83 -13.09
N ILE A 165 -1.85 6.50 -12.12
CA ILE A 165 -0.86 5.92 -11.21
C ILE A 165 -1.31 6.16 -9.76
N VAL A 166 -1.35 5.11 -8.96
CA VAL A 166 -1.73 5.16 -7.54
C VAL A 166 -0.61 4.58 -6.68
N LEU A 167 -0.10 5.36 -5.73
CA LEU A 167 0.90 4.92 -4.77
C LEU A 167 0.34 5.06 -3.34
N ASP A 168 0.27 3.95 -2.61
CA ASP A 168 -0.14 3.90 -1.21
C ASP A 168 1.09 3.66 -0.33
N LEU A 169 1.45 4.65 0.51
CA LEU A 169 2.66 4.62 1.31
C LEU A 169 2.36 4.14 2.72
N HIS A 170 2.94 2.99 3.07
CA HIS A 170 2.76 2.29 4.32
C HIS A 170 4.08 1.98 5.03
N THR A 171 4.00 1.37 6.21
CA THR A 171 5.09 0.68 6.91
C THR A 171 4.56 -0.54 7.65
N GLY A 172 5.42 -1.53 7.87
CA GLY A 172 5.11 -2.67 8.75
C GLY A 172 5.41 -2.38 10.23
N PRO A 173 5.13 -3.33 11.16
CA PRO A 173 5.41 -3.13 12.58
C PRO A 173 6.92 -3.06 12.88
N LYS A 174 7.69 -4.07 12.54
CA LYS A 174 9.14 -4.11 12.43
C LYS A 174 9.47 -4.74 11.09
N SER A 175 9.89 -3.96 10.12
CA SER A 175 9.89 -4.35 8.71
C SER A 175 11.08 -3.82 7.95
N CYS A 176 11.55 -4.57 6.96
CA CYS A 176 12.34 -4.03 5.86
C CYS A 176 11.42 -3.35 4.83
N LYS A 177 12.03 -2.59 3.92
CA LYS A 177 11.29 -2.00 2.80
C LYS A 177 10.88 -3.08 1.82
N HIS A 178 9.60 -3.07 1.39
CA HIS A 178 9.08 -3.97 0.37
C HIS A 178 7.94 -3.34 -0.42
N LEU A 179 7.69 -3.86 -1.61
CA LEU A 179 6.74 -3.35 -2.59
C LEU A 179 5.66 -4.40 -2.87
N TYR A 180 4.39 -4.04 -2.80
CA TYR A 180 3.32 -4.82 -3.43
C TYR A 180 3.14 -4.29 -4.86
N CYS A 181 3.35 -5.17 -5.83
CA CYS A 181 3.37 -4.84 -7.25
C CYS A 181 2.44 -5.79 -8.02
N PRO A 182 1.45 -5.31 -8.78
CA PRO A 182 0.62 -6.18 -9.58
C PRO A 182 1.46 -6.90 -10.66
N GLU A 183 1.12 -8.16 -10.94
CA GLU A 183 1.89 -9.02 -11.83
C GLU A 183 2.13 -8.39 -13.22
N TYR A 184 1.14 -7.69 -13.77
CA TYR A 184 1.25 -7.05 -15.08
C TYR A 184 2.22 -5.83 -15.10
N GLU A 185 2.64 -5.33 -13.93
CA GLU A 185 3.56 -4.18 -13.78
C GLU A 185 4.91 -4.59 -13.16
N LEU A 186 5.23 -5.88 -13.11
CA LEU A 186 6.42 -6.37 -12.40
C LEU A 186 7.73 -5.71 -12.87
N SER A 187 7.82 -5.34 -14.16
CA SER A 187 8.96 -4.61 -14.71
C SER A 187 9.16 -3.22 -14.10
N ALA A 188 8.09 -2.61 -13.59
CA ALA A 188 8.14 -1.29 -12.93
C ALA A 188 8.80 -1.33 -11.55
N ALA A 189 8.84 -2.49 -10.90
CA ALA A 189 9.43 -2.66 -9.57
C ALA A 189 10.92 -2.25 -9.53
N GLY A 190 11.63 -2.35 -10.67
CA GLY A 190 13.03 -1.95 -10.81
C GLY A 190 13.31 -0.47 -10.59
N TYR A 191 12.31 0.39 -10.75
CA TYR A 191 12.47 1.85 -10.63
C TYR A 191 12.37 2.36 -9.19
N PHE A 192 11.68 1.63 -8.30
CA PHE A 192 11.61 1.99 -6.88
C PHE A 192 12.92 1.59 -6.16
N HIS A 193 13.34 2.39 -5.17
CA HIS A 193 14.52 2.09 -4.34
C HIS A 193 14.16 1.08 -3.23
N ILE A 194 13.47 -0.01 -3.61
CA ILE A 194 12.96 -1.05 -2.73
C ILE A 194 13.50 -2.41 -3.18
N PRO A 195 14.15 -3.17 -2.26
CA PRO A 195 14.82 -4.43 -2.62
C PRO A 195 13.91 -5.64 -2.74
N TYR A 196 12.71 -5.63 -2.12
CA TYR A 196 11.83 -6.80 -2.04
C TYR A 196 10.48 -6.51 -2.66
N THR A 197 10.01 -7.40 -3.54
CA THR A 197 8.73 -7.25 -4.25
C THR A 197 7.82 -8.45 -4.00
N LEU A 198 6.61 -8.17 -3.60
CA LEU A 198 5.51 -9.12 -3.49
C LEU A 198 4.62 -8.98 -4.73
N VAL A 199 4.63 -10.01 -5.57
CA VAL A 199 3.89 -10.01 -6.84
C VAL A 199 2.42 -10.32 -6.57
N MET A 200 1.57 -9.33 -6.82
CA MET A 200 0.14 -9.37 -6.56
C MET A 200 -0.61 -9.99 -7.73
N PRO A 201 -1.41 -11.06 -7.49
CA PRO A 201 -2.33 -11.57 -8.50
C PRO A 201 -3.54 -10.64 -8.66
N LYS A 202 -4.33 -10.87 -9.72
CA LYS A 202 -5.65 -10.26 -9.84
C LYS A 202 -6.54 -10.70 -8.68
N GLY A 203 -7.11 -9.74 -7.97
CA GLY A 203 -7.99 -10.00 -6.83
C GLY A 203 -8.24 -8.75 -6.01
N PHE A 204 -9.15 -8.86 -5.06
CA PHE A 204 -9.49 -7.80 -4.12
C PHE A 204 -9.52 -8.34 -2.68
N GLY A 205 -8.58 -7.90 -1.86
CA GLY A 205 -8.51 -8.17 -0.42
C GLY A 205 -8.83 -6.94 0.45
N GLY A 206 -9.21 -5.82 -0.18
CA GLY A 206 -9.69 -4.61 0.48
C GLY A 206 -8.68 -3.48 0.62
N ALA A 207 -7.46 -3.61 0.09
CA ALA A 207 -6.44 -2.57 0.11
C ALA A 207 -6.63 -1.55 -1.04
N MET A 208 -5.99 -0.37 -0.92
CA MET A 208 -6.12 0.72 -1.90
C MET A 208 -5.58 0.34 -3.28
N ASP A 209 -4.41 -0.28 -3.34
CA ASP A 209 -3.81 -0.71 -4.60
C ASP A 209 -4.72 -1.68 -5.36
N GLU A 210 -5.26 -2.69 -4.65
CA GLU A 210 -6.24 -3.64 -5.21
C GLU A 210 -7.53 -2.94 -5.64
N ALA A 211 -8.05 -2.02 -4.83
CA ALA A 211 -9.23 -1.23 -5.16
C ALA A 211 -9.02 -0.37 -6.41
N ALA A 212 -7.79 0.11 -6.62
CA ALA A 212 -7.43 0.92 -7.77
C ALA A 212 -7.22 0.08 -9.03
N PHE A 213 -6.42 -1.01 -8.98
CA PHE A 213 -6.06 -1.75 -10.19
C PHE A 213 -7.07 -2.84 -10.59
N ASN A 214 -7.72 -3.51 -9.63
CA ASN A 214 -8.50 -4.72 -9.91
C ASN A 214 -9.67 -4.50 -10.90
N PRO A 215 -10.46 -3.41 -10.81
CA PRO A 215 -11.53 -3.16 -11.79
C PRO A 215 -10.99 -3.03 -13.23
N TRP A 216 -9.84 -2.36 -13.40
CA TRP A 216 -9.19 -2.17 -14.69
C TRP A 216 -8.62 -3.47 -15.25
N TRP A 217 -8.07 -4.32 -14.39
CA TRP A 217 -7.60 -5.64 -14.79
C TRP A 217 -8.77 -6.53 -15.24
N GLN A 218 -9.91 -6.45 -14.53
CA GLN A 218 -11.13 -7.13 -14.93
C GLN A 218 -11.64 -6.64 -16.29
N LEU A 219 -11.66 -5.32 -16.53
CA LEU A 219 -12.05 -4.74 -17.81
C LEU A 219 -11.13 -5.20 -18.94
N SER A 220 -9.82 -5.18 -18.72
CA SER A 220 -8.81 -5.65 -19.69
C SER A 220 -9.05 -7.12 -20.06
N ASP A 221 -9.16 -8.01 -19.07
CA ASP A 221 -9.41 -9.45 -19.31
C ASP A 221 -10.73 -9.68 -20.03
N TYR A 222 -11.78 -8.94 -19.67
CA TYR A 222 -13.08 -9.05 -20.30
C TYR A 222 -13.02 -8.64 -21.79
N ALA A 223 -12.41 -7.49 -22.11
CA ALA A 223 -12.23 -7.02 -23.47
C ALA A 223 -11.39 -8.00 -24.29
N ASN A 224 -10.28 -8.50 -23.75
CA ASN A 224 -9.41 -9.49 -24.38
C ASN A 224 -10.16 -10.79 -24.68
N SER A 225 -11.05 -11.25 -23.79
CA SER A 225 -11.90 -12.43 -24.01
C SER A 225 -12.91 -12.25 -25.14
N ARG A 226 -13.23 -10.99 -25.49
CA ARG A 226 -14.13 -10.61 -26.61
C ARG A 226 -13.35 -10.26 -27.87
N GLY A 227 -12.04 -10.48 -27.93
CA GLY A 227 -11.19 -10.27 -29.10
C GLY A 227 -10.70 -8.81 -29.28
N ARG A 228 -10.91 -7.95 -28.29
CA ARG A 228 -10.36 -6.59 -28.28
C ARG A 228 -9.14 -6.54 -27.35
N GLU A 229 -7.94 -6.39 -27.94
CA GLU A 229 -6.73 -6.21 -27.16
C GLU A 229 -6.80 -4.90 -26.37
N LEU A 230 -6.77 -5.01 -25.03
CA LEU A 230 -6.82 -3.89 -24.10
C LEU A 230 -5.82 -4.12 -22.99
N LYS A 231 -4.95 -3.13 -22.72
CA LYS A 231 -4.03 -3.16 -21.58
C LYS A 231 -4.73 -2.66 -20.32
N VAL A 232 -4.21 -3.05 -19.16
CA VAL A 232 -4.65 -2.48 -17.88
C VAL A 232 -4.23 -1.00 -17.84
N ALA A 233 -5.19 -0.10 -17.65
CA ALA A 233 -4.97 1.33 -17.80
C ALA A 233 -4.37 2.00 -16.56
N VAL A 234 -4.46 1.36 -15.38
CA VAL A 234 -4.02 1.94 -14.10
C VAL A 234 -2.92 1.07 -13.50
N SER A 235 -1.86 1.73 -13.05
CA SER A 235 -0.78 1.12 -12.27
C SER A 235 -0.95 1.50 -10.81
N ALA A 236 -1.05 0.52 -9.90
CA ALA A 236 -1.20 0.81 -8.48
C ALA A 236 -0.28 -0.08 -7.64
N PHE A 237 0.35 0.54 -6.64
CA PHE A 237 1.36 -0.10 -5.79
C PHE A 237 1.17 0.29 -4.32
N THR A 238 1.47 -0.64 -3.41
CA THR A 238 1.70 -0.31 -2.01
C THR A 238 3.20 -0.36 -1.71
N LEU A 239 3.74 0.74 -1.20
CA LEU A 239 5.15 0.89 -0.82
C LEU A 239 5.26 0.81 0.70
N GLU A 240 5.87 -0.24 1.21
CA GLU A 240 6.17 -0.44 2.62
C GLU A 240 7.57 0.10 2.95
N LEU A 241 7.63 1.23 3.63
CA LEU A 241 8.83 2.07 3.78
C LEU A 241 9.61 1.80 5.08
N GLY A 242 9.54 0.57 5.58
CA GLY A 242 10.21 0.15 6.80
C GLY A 242 9.28 0.01 8.00
N SER A 243 9.74 0.44 9.20
CA SER A 243 9.00 0.22 10.46
C SER A 243 8.14 1.43 10.85
N GLN A 244 6.96 1.15 11.44
CA GLN A 244 6.08 2.17 12.01
C GLN A 244 6.72 2.90 13.22
N GLU A 245 6.07 3.98 13.69
CA GLU A 245 6.47 4.84 14.83
C GLU A 245 7.85 5.50 14.64
N ARG A 246 8.34 5.60 13.40
CA ARG A 246 9.65 6.17 13.09
C ARG A 246 9.55 7.08 11.86
N ILE A 247 10.29 8.21 11.92
CA ILE A 247 10.60 9.05 10.77
C ILE A 247 12.12 9.14 10.64
N ASP A 248 12.61 8.95 9.41
CA ASP A 248 13.99 9.20 9.01
C ASP A 248 13.97 10.02 7.72
N LEU A 249 14.45 11.26 7.80
CA LEU A 249 14.39 12.19 6.67
C LEU A 249 15.38 11.86 5.55
N ALA A 250 16.51 11.24 5.88
CA ALA A 250 17.48 10.79 4.87
C ALA A 250 16.92 9.60 4.08
N ASP A 251 16.32 8.64 4.76
CA ASP A 251 15.59 7.54 4.15
C ASP A 251 14.40 8.03 3.33
N ALA A 252 13.65 9.02 3.83
CA ALA A 252 12.52 9.60 3.09
C ALA A 252 12.94 10.29 1.79
N SER A 253 14.11 10.94 1.78
CA SER A 253 14.67 11.51 0.56
C SER A 253 14.99 10.43 -0.48
N ARG A 254 15.61 9.34 -0.04
CA ARG A 254 15.94 8.20 -0.90
C ARG A 254 14.69 7.48 -1.44
N ASP A 255 13.66 7.34 -0.62
CA ASP A 255 12.38 6.77 -1.03
C ASP A 255 11.66 7.68 -2.04
N ALA A 256 11.70 9.00 -1.82
CA ALA A 256 11.17 9.97 -2.77
C ALA A 256 11.91 9.94 -4.12
N GLU A 257 13.25 9.79 -4.12
CA GLU A 257 14.03 9.59 -5.33
C GLU A 257 13.62 8.34 -6.11
N GLY A 258 13.34 7.22 -5.42
CA GLY A 258 12.80 6.00 -6.03
C GLY A 258 11.43 6.22 -6.68
N ILE A 259 10.53 6.94 -6.00
CA ILE A 259 9.23 7.33 -6.59
C ILE A 259 9.46 8.23 -7.81
N LEU A 260 10.33 9.24 -7.73
CA LEU A 260 10.63 10.12 -8.84
C LEU A 260 11.29 9.39 -10.02
N SER A 261 12.11 8.36 -9.77
CA SER A 261 12.67 7.49 -10.81
C SER A 261 11.53 6.75 -11.56
N TYR A 262 10.56 6.19 -10.83
CA TYR A 262 9.39 5.58 -11.45
C TYR A 262 8.55 6.60 -12.23
N LEU A 263 8.32 7.79 -11.69
CA LEU A 263 7.56 8.85 -12.37
C LEU A 263 8.30 9.38 -13.61
N SER A 264 9.65 9.39 -13.59
CA SER A 264 10.48 9.67 -14.76
C SER A 264 10.30 8.62 -15.86
N TYR A 265 10.34 7.34 -15.50
CA TYR A 265 10.08 6.23 -16.42
C TYR A 265 8.70 6.32 -17.07
N ARG A 266 7.69 6.75 -16.30
CA ARG A 266 6.31 6.91 -16.77
C ARG A 266 6.05 8.26 -17.46
N GLU A 267 7.09 9.07 -17.72
CA GLU A 267 6.99 10.37 -18.38
C GLU A 267 6.04 11.36 -17.67
N VAL A 268 5.90 11.23 -16.34
CA VAL A 268 5.12 12.15 -15.50
C VAL A 268 5.90 13.42 -15.18
N ILE A 269 7.23 13.33 -15.21
CA ILE A 269 8.16 14.44 -14.98
C ILE A 269 9.14 14.56 -16.14
N ALA A 270 9.63 15.79 -16.38
CA ALA A 270 10.57 16.06 -17.46
C ALA A 270 12.02 15.64 -17.14
N GLN A 271 12.36 15.54 -15.86
CA GLN A 271 13.70 15.16 -15.40
C GLN A 271 13.94 13.66 -15.60
N SER A 272 15.08 13.29 -16.17
CA SER A 272 15.52 11.90 -16.25
C SER A 272 16.20 11.51 -14.95
N ILE A 273 15.54 10.65 -14.16
CA ILE A 273 16.04 10.15 -12.89
C ILE A 273 16.20 8.63 -13.02
N GLN A 274 17.44 8.17 -12.84
CA GLN A 274 17.75 6.74 -12.97
C GLN A 274 17.46 5.98 -11.69
N PRO A 275 17.03 4.71 -11.77
CA PRO A 275 16.86 3.88 -10.60
C PRO A 275 18.20 3.55 -9.94
N GLU A 276 18.17 3.35 -8.62
CA GLU A 276 19.34 2.87 -7.89
C GLU A 276 19.69 1.44 -8.32
N VAL A 277 20.98 1.18 -8.55
CA VAL A 277 21.49 -0.16 -8.85
C VAL A 277 21.58 -0.96 -7.54
N MET A 278 20.72 -1.95 -7.39
CA MET A 278 20.69 -2.82 -6.22
C MET A 278 20.24 -4.23 -6.59
N SER A 279 20.57 -5.22 -5.75
CA SER A 279 19.98 -6.56 -5.86
C SER A 279 18.51 -6.51 -5.42
N ARG A 280 17.62 -7.05 -6.26
CA ARG A 280 16.20 -7.13 -5.97
C ARG A 280 15.71 -8.56 -6.00
N PHE A 281 14.82 -8.89 -5.07
CA PHE A 281 14.19 -10.18 -4.96
C PHE A 281 12.67 -10.03 -4.98
N ALA A 282 12.00 -11.01 -5.58
CA ALA A 282 10.55 -11.06 -5.61
C ALA A 282 10.05 -12.44 -5.21
N CYS A 283 8.82 -12.52 -4.70
CA CYS A 283 8.06 -13.75 -4.61
C CYS A 283 6.60 -13.49 -5.00
N MET A 284 5.89 -14.55 -5.41
CA MET A 284 4.45 -14.46 -5.59
C MET A 284 3.77 -14.25 -4.23
N LEU A 285 2.66 -13.53 -4.17
CA LEU A 285 1.93 -13.27 -2.91
C LEU A 285 1.60 -14.56 -2.13
N LYS A 286 1.30 -15.68 -2.82
CA LYS A 286 1.06 -17.00 -2.21
C LYS A 286 2.28 -17.54 -1.45
N ASP A 287 3.48 -17.10 -1.80
CA ASP A 287 4.76 -17.48 -1.21
C ASP A 287 5.24 -16.50 -0.13
N TYR A 288 4.45 -15.45 0.15
CA TYR A 288 4.60 -14.55 1.30
C TYR A 288 3.86 -15.14 2.50
N ARG A 289 4.58 -15.91 3.32
CA ARG A 289 4.02 -16.80 4.33
C ARG A 289 4.14 -16.21 5.73
N LYS A 290 3.18 -16.59 6.57
CA LYS A 290 3.09 -16.20 7.98
C LYS A 290 3.62 -17.32 8.86
N PHE A 291 4.50 -16.96 9.79
CA PHE A 291 4.94 -17.86 10.85
C PHE A 291 4.29 -17.46 12.16
N HIS A 292 3.51 -18.37 12.76
CA HIS A 292 2.78 -18.13 13.99
C HIS A 292 3.44 -18.80 15.19
N ALA A 293 3.31 -18.16 16.37
CA ALA A 293 3.82 -18.69 17.63
C ALA A 293 3.17 -20.05 17.97
N PRO A 294 3.94 -21.15 18.05
CA PRO A 294 3.39 -22.46 18.42
C PRO A 294 3.01 -22.54 19.89
N MET A 295 3.50 -21.63 20.72
CA MET A 295 3.21 -21.50 22.16
C MET A 295 3.19 -20.02 22.56
N ALA A 296 2.60 -19.71 23.71
CA ALA A 296 2.68 -18.40 24.32
C ALA A 296 4.02 -18.20 25.05
N GLY A 297 4.43 -16.96 25.27
CA GLY A 297 5.64 -16.63 26.02
C GLY A 297 6.21 -15.26 25.66
N MET A 298 7.50 -15.09 25.91
CA MET A 298 8.27 -13.95 25.44
C MET A 298 9.13 -14.39 24.25
N VAL A 299 9.40 -13.49 23.32
CA VAL A 299 10.11 -13.78 22.08
C VAL A 299 11.35 -12.90 21.96
N GLU A 300 12.49 -13.52 21.76
CA GLU A 300 13.66 -12.85 21.21
C GLU A 300 13.67 -13.10 19.69
N TYR A 301 13.53 -12.02 18.93
CA TYR A 301 13.58 -12.07 17.46
C TYR A 301 15.04 -12.07 17.03
N LEU A 302 15.49 -13.15 16.35
CA LEU A 302 16.88 -13.35 15.96
C LEU A 302 17.13 -13.02 14.48
N ALA A 303 16.14 -13.31 13.63
CA ALA A 303 16.28 -13.05 12.20
C ALA A 303 15.90 -11.58 11.91
N GLU A 304 16.82 -10.86 11.27
CA GLU A 304 16.62 -9.46 10.92
C GLU A 304 15.80 -9.35 9.62
N PRO A 305 14.74 -8.51 9.56
CA PRO A 305 14.00 -8.24 8.34
C PRO A 305 14.91 -7.72 7.21
N GLY A 306 14.76 -8.34 6.03
CA GLY A 306 15.57 -8.02 4.85
C GLY A 306 16.92 -8.79 4.77
N VAL A 307 17.23 -9.63 5.74
CA VAL A 307 18.46 -10.46 5.68
C VAL A 307 18.07 -11.91 5.35
N PRO A 308 18.56 -12.48 4.23
CA PRO A 308 18.28 -13.86 3.89
C PRO A 308 18.68 -14.82 5.02
N LEU A 309 17.81 -15.77 5.34
CA LEU A 309 17.97 -16.74 6.40
C LEU A 309 17.97 -18.15 5.80
N ALA A 310 19.05 -18.90 6.03
CA ALA A 310 19.18 -20.29 5.55
C ALA A 310 18.27 -21.25 6.33
N ALA A 311 17.86 -22.33 5.71
CA ALA A 311 17.14 -23.44 6.33
C ALA A 311 17.82 -23.92 7.62
N GLY A 312 17.06 -24.10 8.70
CA GLY A 312 17.55 -24.50 10.01
C GLY A 312 18.21 -23.39 10.83
N ALA A 313 18.50 -22.22 10.28
CA ALA A 313 19.00 -21.11 11.05
C ALA A 313 17.94 -20.58 12.05
N PRO A 314 18.37 -20.04 13.20
CA PRO A 314 17.44 -19.61 14.26
C PRO A 314 16.59 -18.41 13.80
N LEU A 315 15.27 -18.55 13.91
CA LEU A 315 14.31 -17.48 13.64
C LEU A 315 13.99 -16.69 14.92
N VAL A 316 13.66 -17.41 16.00
CA VAL A 316 13.34 -16.84 17.33
C VAL A 316 13.79 -17.78 18.45
N ASN A 317 14.00 -17.20 19.65
CA ASN A 317 13.96 -17.92 20.92
C ASN A 317 12.62 -17.60 21.61
N MET A 318 11.90 -18.63 22.05
CA MET A 318 10.69 -18.51 22.87
C MET A 318 11.07 -18.75 24.33
N LEU A 319 10.71 -17.82 25.23
CA LEU A 319 11.04 -17.90 26.66
C LEU A 319 9.76 -18.20 27.45
N ARG A 320 9.86 -19.18 28.37
CA ARG A 320 8.78 -19.61 29.25
C ARG A 320 9.29 -19.67 30.68
N LEU A 321 9.10 -18.58 31.45
CA LEU A 321 9.58 -18.46 32.83
C LEU A 321 8.89 -19.42 33.80
N ASP A 322 7.72 -19.94 33.44
CA ASP A 322 6.98 -20.99 34.17
C ASP A 322 7.55 -22.41 33.95
N ARG A 323 8.62 -22.58 33.18
CA ARG A 323 9.23 -23.87 32.82
C ARG A 323 10.69 -24.01 33.25
N VAL A 324 11.19 -23.12 34.09
CA VAL A 324 12.59 -23.11 34.55
C VAL A 324 12.92 -24.42 35.26
N ASP A 325 12.04 -24.91 36.15
CA ASP A 325 12.25 -26.15 36.88
C ASP A 325 12.32 -27.41 35.97
N ALA A 326 11.73 -27.33 34.78
CA ALA A 326 11.75 -28.39 33.79
C ALA A 326 12.96 -28.33 32.85
N GLY A 327 13.77 -27.28 32.91
CA GLY A 327 14.91 -27.06 32.00
C GLY A 327 14.50 -26.83 30.55
N THR A 328 13.28 -26.33 30.32
CA THR A 328 12.72 -26.06 28.98
C THR A 328 12.22 -24.61 28.83
N GLU A 329 12.86 -23.71 29.57
CA GLU A 329 12.54 -22.29 29.62
C GLU A 329 12.83 -21.54 28.32
N VAL A 330 13.77 -22.06 27.52
CA VAL A 330 14.12 -21.49 26.21
C VAL A 330 13.91 -22.53 25.10
N THR A 331 13.04 -22.21 24.16
CA THR A 331 12.82 -23.03 22.97
C THR A 331 13.22 -22.26 21.71
N ARG A 332 14.21 -22.77 20.99
CA ARG A 332 14.64 -22.20 19.70
C ARG A 332 13.79 -22.71 18.57
N LEU A 333 13.30 -21.80 17.72
CA LEU A 333 12.51 -22.13 16.54
C LEU A 333 13.24 -21.71 15.27
N SER A 334 13.14 -22.52 14.23
CA SER A 334 13.71 -22.30 12.91
C SER A 334 12.74 -22.75 11.83
N LEU A 335 13.00 -22.38 10.57
CA LEU A 335 12.28 -22.87 9.40
C LEU A 335 13.13 -23.89 8.63
N ASN A 336 12.48 -24.84 7.96
CA ASN A 336 13.14 -25.92 7.22
C ASN A 336 13.42 -25.56 5.75
N GLU A 337 13.31 -24.28 5.40
CA GLU A 337 13.51 -23.75 4.05
C GLU A 337 14.24 -22.41 4.12
N ASP A 338 14.92 -22.02 3.03
CA ASP A 338 15.55 -20.72 2.90
C ASP A 338 14.47 -19.65 2.75
N VAL A 339 14.56 -18.56 3.52
CA VAL A 339 13.57 -17.48 3.51
C VAL A 339 14.23 -16.11 3.57
N ILE A 340 13.49 -15.08 3.18
CA ILE A 340 13.81 -13.70 3.52
C ILE A 340 12.74 -13.21 4.52
N PRO A 341 13.07 -13.01 5.80
CA PRO A 341 12.19 -12.34 6.75
C PRO A 341 11.87 -10.93 6.25
N VAL A 342 10.60 -10.57 6.15
CA VAL A 342 10.19 -9.25 5.66
C VAL A 342 9.78 -8.36 6.82
N LEU A 343 9.02 -8.91 7.74
CA LEU A 343 8.61 -8.20 8.96
C LEU A 343 8.41 -9.18 10.12
N HIS A 344 8.46 -8.64 11.34
CA HIS A 344 8.08 -9.37 12.54
C HIS A 344 7.15 -8.55 13.45
N PHE A 345 6.48 -9.24 14.35
CA PHE A 345 5.60 -8.62 15.35
C PHE A 345 6.38 -7.66 16.25
N ALA A 346 5.78 -6.54 16.63
CA ALA A 346 6.48 -5.49 17.36
C ALA A 346 6.73 -5.81 18.84
N SER A 347 5.87 -6.62 19.45
CA SER A 347 5.95 -6.96 20.89
C SER A 347 6.71 -8.26 21.12
N ALA A 348 7.51 -8.29 22.15
CA ALA A 348 8.16 -9.50 22.64
C ALA A 348 7.19 -10.39 23.46
N SER A 349 6.07 -9.89 23.94
CA SER A 349 5.07 -10.67 24.68
C SER A 349 3.99 -11.17 23.71
N VAL A 350 3.82 -12.49 23.60
CA VAL A 350 2.95 -13.09 22.58
C VAL A 350 2.07 -14.20 23.15
N HIS A 351 0.87 -14.29 22.58
CA HIS A 351 -0.02 -15.43 22.75
C HIS A 351 0.34 -16.54 21.77
N GLN A 352 -0.09 -17.78 22.07
CA GLN A 352 -0.08 -18.84 21.06
C GLN A 352 -0.94 -18.40 19.86
N GLY A 353 -0.42 -18.59 18.63
CA GLY A 353 -1.09 -18.18 17.39
C GLY A 353 -0.81 -16.75 16.97
N THR A 354 -0.07 -15.93 17.76
CA THR A 354 0.42 -14.61 17.30
C THR A 354 1.27 -14.78 16.04
N GLU A 355 1.03 -13.96 15.00
CA GLU A 355 1.87 -13.89 13.80
C GLU A 355 3.23 -13.29 14.19
N LEU A 356 4.28 -14.12 14.25
CA LEU A 356 5.62 -13.68 14.63
C LEU A 356 6.36 -13.03 13.48
N TYR A 357 6.35 -13.69 12.31
CA TYR A 357 7.01 -13.21 11.10
C TYR A 357 6.11 -13.35 9.89
N LYS A 358 6.37 -12.49 8.89
CA LYS A 358 6.07 -12.75 7.49
C LYS A 358 7.38 -12.88 6.74
N VAL A 359 7.47 -13.91 5.91
CA VAL A 359 8.69 -14.26 5.18
C VAL A 359 8.39 -14.51 3.71
N MET A 360 9.31 -14.16 2.83
CA MET A 360 9.30 -14.60 1.44
C MET A 360 9.90 -16.01 1.37
N THR A 361 9.17 -16.94 0.77
CA THR A 361 9.64 -18.26 0.34
C THR A 361 9.63 -18.33 -1.18
N ASN A 362 10.29 -19.32 -1.79
CA ASN A 362 10.33 -19.47 -3.27
C ASN A 362 10.64 -18.16 -4.01
N TYR A 363 11.51 -17.33 -3.41
CA TYR A 363 11.87 -16.04 -4.00
C TYR A 363 12.87 -16.20 -5.16
N PHE A 364 12.84 -15.23 -6.06
CA PHE A 364 13.70 -15.17 -7.23
C PHE A 364 14.30 -13.77 -7.39
N THR A 365 15.41 -13.67 -8.10
CA THR A 365 16.05 -12.39 -8.41
C THR A 365 15.26 -11.67 -9.51
N LEU A 366 14.93 -10.41 -9.30
CA LEU A 366 14.42 -9.53 -10.35
C LEU A 366 15.62 -9.01 -11.15
N SER A 367 15.62 -9.27 -12.46
CA SER A 367 16.53 -8.62 -13.39
C SER A 367 16.13 -7.13 -13.46
N GLY A 368 17.06 -6.23 -13.18
CA GLY A 368 16.89 -4.80 -13.30
C GLY A 368 16.80 -4.35 -14.74
#